data_c3ba7da71738a50f14b83a188d4bc927
#
_entry.id   c3ba7da71738a50f14b83a188d4bc927
#
_cell.length_a   1.000
_cell.length_b   1.000
_cell.length_c   1.000
_cell.angle_alpha   90.00
_cell.angle_beta   90.00
_cell.angle_gamma   90.00
#
_symmetry.space_group_name_H-M   'P 1'
#
loop_
_entity.id
_entity.type
_entity.pdbx_description
1 polymer ?
#
loop_
_entity_poly.entity_id
_entity_poly.type
_entity_poly.pdbx_seq_one_letter_code
_entity_poly.pdbx_strand_id
1 'polypeptide(L)'
;MKWVLVIPTDRIKQLGWVEGQEVKDEIKGNNLLISPVFKDKNKENKEEVLYEEFKNSIKNILERHPSGLTWTQIRDKLNLPQKYPNNQWVKRLEKEIGLARIKIGNVSYWNFENDFIYTIGYEGHTIEKFIRKLRDSNVQQLIDVREIALSRKNGFSKGILASELRKNGITYKHLPELGSPKDIRHQLHQDWDYGRFFKEYQKHIHDEDVMQNISIIEGLAKRRKTILMCFEKDFKKCHRSIIAEELKRRGWKVNNL
;
A
#
# COMPACT_ATOMS: atom_id res chain seq x y z
N MET A 1 -19.26 46.15 3.49
CA MET A 1 -20.26 46.59 2.48
C MET A 1 -19.98 45.80 1.22
N LYS A 2 -20.98 45.04 0.69
CA LYS A 2 -20.81 44.31 -0.58
C LYS A 2 -21.48 45.14 -1.66
N TRP A 3 -20.76 45.40 -2.73
CA TRP A 3 -21.32 46.02 -3.93
C TRP A 3 -21.69 44.94 -4.93
N VAL A 4 -22.83 45.11 -5.60
CA VAL A 4 -23.28 44.21 -6.65
C VAL A 4 -23.36 45.03 -7.94
N LEU A 5 -22.63 44.58 -8.96
CA LEU A 5 -22.76 45.18 -10.30
C LEU A 5 -23.78 44.36 -11.09
N VAL A 6 -24.84 45.00 -11.53
CA VAL A 6 -25.87 44.38 -12.39
C VAL A 6 -25.60 44.78 -13.84
N ILE A 7 -25.32 43.77 -14.68
CA ILE A 7 -25.14 43.98 -16.12
C ILE A 7 -26.41 43.48 -16.84
N PRO A 8 -27.05 44.27 -17.68
CA PRO A 8 -28.22 43.85 -18.44
C PRO A 8 -27.94 42.63 -19.32
N THR A 9 -28.92 41.72 -19.41
CA THR A 9 -28.77 40.42 -20.11
C THR A 9 -28.48 40.58 -21.61
N ASP A 10 -29.03 41.61 -22.24
CA ASP A 10 -28.75 41.94 -23.64
C ASP A 10 -27.27 42.33 -23.87
N ARG A 11 -26.65 43.03 -22.92
CA ARG A 11 -25.23 43.38 -22.96
C ARG A 11 -24.35 42.17 -22.78
N ILE A 12 -24.72 41.25 -21.86
CA ILE A 12 -24.01 39.98 -21.65
C ILE A 12 -24.01 39.16 -22.95
N LYS A 13 -25.17 39.07 -23.62
CA LYS A 13 -25.30 38.39 -24.92
C LYS A 13 -24.46 39.02 -26.03
N GLN A 14 -24.43 40.34 -26.11
CA GLN A 14 -23.60 41.07 -27.08
C GLN A 14 -22.12 40.85 -26.86
N LEU A 15 -21.68 40.63 -25.61
CA LEU A 15 -20.28 40.33 -25.26
C LEU A 15 -19.94 38.86 -25.43
N GLY A 16 -20.92 38.00 -25.76
CA GLY A 16 -20.71 36.54 -25.89
C GLY A 16 -20.43 35.83 -24.55
N TRP A 17 -20.84 36.40 -23.43
CA TRP A 17 -20.64 35.84 -22.11
C TRP A 17 -21.74 34.82 -21.79
N VAL A 18 -21.41 33.80 -20.99
CA VAL A 18 -22.33 32.74 -20.59
C VAL A 18 -22.52 32.72 -19.07
N GLU A 19 -23.62 32.16 -18.62
CA GLU A 19 -23.94 32.03 -17.20
C GLU A 19 -22.85 31.19 -16.51
N GLY A 20 -22.38 31.66 -15.34
CA GLY A 20 -21.31 31.01 -14.57
C GLY A 20 -19.87 31.28 -15.08
N GLN A 21 -19.73 32.17 -16.09
CA GLN A 21 -18.40 32.54 -16.57
C GLN A 21 -17.62 33.35 -15.53
N GLU A 22 -16.39 32.95 -15.25
CA GLU A 22 -15.48 33.72 -14.41
C GLU A 22 -15.06 35.01 -15.12
N VAL A 23 -15.02 36.11 -14.39
CA VAL A 23 -14.58 37.41 -14.86
C VAL A 23 -13.49 37.95 -13.94
N LYS A 24 -12.58 38.73 -14.51
CA LYS A 24 -11.61 39.53 -13.76
C LYS A 24 -11.95 40.99 -13.95
N ASP A 25 -11.71 41.80 -12.93
CA ASP A 25 -11.84 43.24 -12.93
C ASP A 25 -10.46 43.91 -12.86
N GLU A 26 -10.35 45.04 -13.50
CA GLU A 26 -9.16 45.90 -13.50
C GLU A 26 -9.61 47.37 -13.53
N ILE A 27 -9.01 48.20 -12.69
CA ILE A 27 -9.27 49.64 -12.69
C ILE A 27 -8.24 50.33 -13.57
N LYS A 28 -8.67 51.00 -14.63
CA LYS A 28 -7.84 51.84 -15.50
C LYS A 28 -8.32 53.29 -15.48
N GLY A 29 -7.59 54.13 -14.74
CA GLY A 29 -8.01 55.50 -14.48
C GLY A 29 -9.32 55.52 -13.68
N ASN A 30 -10.35 56.16 -14.21
CA ASN A 30 -11.70 56.19 -13.60
C ASN A 30 -12.65 55.09 -14.11
N ASN A 31 -12.15 54.14 -14.90
CA ASN A 31 -12.96 53.10 -15.49
C ASN A 31 -12.71 51.73 -14.84
N LEU A 32 -13.81 51.02 -14.56
CA LEU A 32 -13.76 49.62 -14.19
C LEU A 32 -13.88 48.77 -15.46
N LEU A 33 -12.82 48.01 -15.78
CA LEU A 33 -12.83 47.04 -16.86
C LEU A 33 -13.17 45.67 -16.30
N ILE A 34 -14.22 45.05 -16.87
CA ILE A 34 -14.54 43.66 -16.56
C ILE A 34 -14.30 42.85 -17.84
N SER A 35 -13.51 41.81 -17.73
CA SER A 35 -13.17 40.93 -18.86
C SER A 35 -13.36 39.46 -18.48
N PRO A 36 -13.84 38.62 -19.42
CA PRO A 36 -13.99 37.20 -19.18
C PRO A 36 -12.61 36.56 -18.96
N VAL A 37 -12.53 35.62 -18.04
CA VAL A 37 -11.40 34.73 -17.90
C VAL A 37 -11.62 33.56 -18.86
N PHE A 38 -10.93 33.57 -19.98
CA PHE A 38 -10.89 32.41 -20.86
C PHE A 38 -9.86 31.41 -20.29
N LYS A 39 -10.32 30.25 -19.82
CA LYS A 39 -9.44 29.14 -19.57
C LYS A 39 -8.93 28.64 -20.91
N ASP A 40 -7.63 28.66 -21.08
CA ASP A 40 -7.00 28.17 -22.30
C ASP A 40 -7.10 26.64 -22.32
N LYS A 41 -8.15 26.12 -22.95
CA LYS A 41 -8.41 24.67 -23.07
C LYS A 41 -7.21 23.92 -23.65
N ASN A 42 -6.42 24.56 -24.49
CA ASN A 42 -5.21 23.96 -25.04
C ASN A 42 -4.11 23.83 -23.99
N LYS A 43 -4.02 24.78 -23.06
CA LYS A 43 -3.06 24.73 -21.95
C LYS A 43 -3.46 23.69 -20.91
N GLU A 44 -4.75 23.64 -20.55
CA GLU A 44 -5.29 22.62 -19.63
C GLU A 44 -5.11 21.21 -20.23
N ASN A 45 -5.39 21.02 -21.50
CA ASN A 45 -5.22 19.73 -22.18
C ASN A 45 -3.76 19.30 -22.23
N LYS A 46 -2.83 20.24 -22.49
CA LYS A 46 -1.39 19.97 -22.50
C LYS A 46 -0.86 19.62 -21.11
N GLU A 47 -1.32 20.30 -20.07
CA GLU A 47 -0.92 20.01 -18.70
C GLU A 47 -1.47 18.65 -18.24
N GLU A 48 -2.68 18.27 -18.63
CA GLU A 48 -3.25 16.97 -18.32
C GLU A 48 -2.49 15.84 -19.02
N VAL A 49 -2.10 15.99 -20.28
CA VAL A 49 -1.27 15.02 -21.00
C VAL A 49 0.08 14.84 -20.31
N LEU A 50 0.74 15.94 -19.92
CA LEU A 50 2.01 15.89 -19.20
C LEU A 50 1.87 15.22 -17.82
N TYR A 51 0.73 15.44 -17.13
CA TYR A 51 0.47 14.78 -15.87
C TYR A 51 0.26 13.26 -16.04
N GLU A 52 -0.49 12.83 -17.04
CA GLU A 52 -0.71 11.41 -17.31
C GLU A 52 0.61 10.68 -17.66
N GLU A 53 1.47 11.29 -18.49
CA GLU A 53 2.80 10.76 -18.78
C GLU A 53 3.66 10.63 -17.51
N PHE A 54 3.63 11.66 -16.68
CA PHE A 54 4.34 11.67 -15.40
C PHE A 54 3.79 10.57 -14.47
N LYS A 55 2.47 10.45 -14.32
CA LYS A 55 1.79 9.43 -13.52
C LYS A 55 2.22 8.02 -13.94
N ASN A 56 2.18 7.73 -15.24
CA ASN A 56 2.58 6.45 -15.78
C ASN A 56 4.07 6.16 -15.55
N SER A 57 4.93 7.15 -15.67
CA SER A 57 6.37 7.03 -15.42
C SER A 57 6.65 6.74 -13.94
N ILE A 58 5.98 7.45 -13.01
CA ILE A 58 6.09 7.21 -11.56
C ILE A 58 5.58 5.81 -11.22
N LYS A 59 4.43 5.41 -11.76
CA LYS A 59 3.85 4.08 -11.55
C LYS A 59 4.84 2.99 -11.97
N ASN A 60 5.33 3.04 -13.19
CA ASN A 60 6.25 2.06 -13.75
C ASN A 60 7.57 1.95 -12.98
N ILE A 61 8.13 3.08 -12.54
CA ILE A 61 9.39 3.05 -11.79
C ILE A 61 9.23 2.51 -10.38
N LEU A 62 8.12 2.83 -9.70
CA LEU A 62 7.85 2.32 -8.35
C LEU A 62 7.48 0.84 -8.35
N GLU A 63 6.78 0.34 -9.37
CA GLU A 63 6.52 -1.10 -9.55
C GLU A 63 7.81 -1.92 -9.65
N ARG A 64 8.85 -1.36 -10.29
CA ARG A 64 10.17 -1.98 -10.39
C ARG A 64 11.05 -1.81 -9.14
N HIS A 65 10.68 -0.89 -8.24
CA HIS A 65 11.43 -0.58 -7.02
C HIS A 65 10.51 -0.66 -5.79
N PRO A 66 10.09 -1.86 -5.41
CA PRO A 66 9.07 -2.08 -4.38
C PRO A 66 9.48 -1.66 -2.96
N SER A 67 10.78 -1.48 -2.71
CA SER A 67 11.28 -0.89 -1.46
C SER A 67 11.12 0.64 -1.41
N GLY A 68 10.56 1.22 -2.47
CA GLY A 68 10.40 2.66 -2.62
C GLY A 68 11.67 3.37 -3.10
N LEU A 69 11.49 4.57 -3.60
CA LEU A 69 12.56 5.46 -4.06
C LEU A 69 12.42 6.85 -3.41
N THR A 70 13.53 7.51 -3.17
CA THR A 70 13.52 8.94 -2.83
C THR A 70 13.20 9.78 -4.06
N TRP A 71 12.73 11.02 -3.86
CA TRP A 71 12.49 11.92 -4.99
C TRP A 71 13.75 12.12 -5.84
N THR A 72 14.91 12.25 -5.22
CA THR A 72 16.18 12.37 -5.94
C THR A 72 16.44 11.16 -6.84
N GLN A 73 16.26 9.94 -6.34
CA GLN A 73 16.42 8.73 -7.13
C GLN A 73 15.41 8.64 -8.28
N ILE A 74 14.14 9.03 -8.05
CA ILE A 74 13.10 9.07 -9.09
C ILE A 74 13.50 10.07 -10.16
N ARG A 75 13.85 11.29 -9.76
CA ARG A 75 14.27 12.35 -10.67
C ARG A 75 15.42 11.92 -11.56
N ASP A 76 16.46 11.35 -10.96
CA ASP A 76 17.67 10.95 -11.69
C ASP A 76 17.39 9.78 -12.67
N LYS A 77 16.57 8.82 -12.25
CA LYS A 77 16.19 7.67 -13.09
C LYS A 77 15.26 8.05 -14.26
N LEU A 78 14.43 9.06 -14.09
CA LEU A 78 13.48 9.54 -15.08
C LEU A 78 13.97 10.79 -15.84
N ASN A 79 15.18 11.26 -15.56
CA ASN A 79 15.74 12.49 -16.13
C ASN A 79 14.82 13.71 -16.00
N LEU A 80 14.17 13.85 -14.82
CA LEU A 80 13.25 14.95 -14.60
C LEU A 80 14.02 16.25 -14.31
N PRO A 81 13.67 17.37 -14.96
CA PRO A 81 14.41 18.62 -14.84
C PRO A 81 14.17 19.34 -13.50
N GLN A 82 13.02 19.07 -12.83
CA GLN A 82 12.64 19.78 -11.61
C GLN A 82 13.38 19.28 -10.38
N LYS A 83 13.93 20.21 -9.57
CA LYS A 83 14.62 19.90 -8.31
C LYS A 83 13.65 19.31 -7.26
N TYR A 84 12.41 19.77 -7.24
CA TYR A 84 11.36 19.35 -6.31
C TYR A 84 10.13 18.85 -7.07
N PRO A 85 9.35 17.91 -6.50
CA PRO A 85 8.14 17.43 -7.14
C PRO A 85 7.06 18.53 -7.16
N ASN A 86 6.20 18.52 -8.17
CA ASN A 86 5.00 19.34 -8.19
C ASN A 86 4.00 18.82 -7.12
N ASN A 87 3.75 19.61 -6.09
CA ASN A 87 2.89 19.19 -4.98
C ASN A 87 1.44 18.92 -5.37
N GLN A 88 0.90 19.58 -6.40
CA GLN A 88 -0.46 19.32 -6.90
C GLN A 88 -0.51 17.93 -7.56
N TRP A 89 0.48 17.61 -8.39
CA TRP A 89 0.60 16.30 -9.01
C TRP A 89 0.82 15.19 -7.99
N VAL A 90 1.63 15.45 -6.96
CA VAL A 90 1.83 14.49 -5.86
C VAL A 90 0.51 14.16 -5.16
N LYS A 91 -0.30 15.17 -4.81
CA LYS A 91 -1.62 14.95 -4.20
C LYS A 91 -2.58 14.17 -5.12
N ARG A 92 -2.49 14.39 -6.42
CA ARG A 92 -3.26 13.61 -7.40
C ARG A 92 -2.78 12.15 -7.43
N LEU A 93 -1.47 11.90 -7.46
CA LEU A 93 -0.90 10.55 -7.41
C LEU A 93 -1.28 9.80 -6.13
N GLU A 94 -1.27 10.48 -4.96
CA GLU A 94 -1.72 9.90 -3.69
C GLU A 94 -3.17 9.39 -3.80
N LYS A 95 -4.04 10.16 -4.45
CA LYS A 95 -5.46 9.82 -4.61
C LYS A 95 -5.72 8.81 -5.73
N GLU A 96 -5.05 8.94 -6.88
CA GLU A 96 -5.37 8.19 -8.10
C GLU A 96 -4.68 6.83 -8.18
N ILE A 97 -3.44 6.73 -7.68
CA ILE A 97 -2.64 5.50 -7.75
C ILE A 97 -2.15 4.99 -6.40
N GLY A 98 -2.63 5.58 -5.29
CA GLY A 98 -2.24 5.16 -3.95
C GLY A 98 -0.74 5.39 -3.67
N LEU A 99 -0.19 6.51 -4.16
CA LEU A 99 1.18 6.90 -3.82
C LEU A 99 1.26 7.20 -2.33
N ALA A 100 2.19 6.57 -1.64
CA ALA A 100 2.52 6.87 -0.24
C ALA A 100 3.92 7.47 -0.14
N ARG A 101 4.08 8.43 0.77
CA ARG A 101 5.39 9.00 1.12
C ARG A 101 5.75 8.57 2.53
N ILE A 102 6.60 7.56 2.64
CA ILE A 102 6.99 6.95 3.91
C ILE A 102 8.30 7.58 4.39
N LYS A 103 8.29 8.19 5.57
CA LYS A 103 9.47 8.79 6.17
C LYS A 103 10.24 7.74 6.98
N ILE A 104 11.53 7.57 6.67
CA ILE A 104 12.46 6.69 7.39
C ILE A 104 13.63 7.55 7.86
N GLY A 105 13.69 7.81 9.16
CA GLY A 105 14.59 8.85 9.68
C GLY A 105 14.26 10.20 9.06
N ASN A 106 15.25 10.84 8.44
CA ASN A 106 15.09 12.15 7.77
C ASN A 106 14.80 12.03 6.27
N VAL A 107 14.68 10.80 5.72
CA VAL A 107 14.50 10.56 4.29
C VAL A 107 13.07 10.14 3.99
N SER A 108 12.47 10.76 2.97
CA SER A 108 11.13 10.41 2.47
C SER A 108 11.25 9.52 1.24
N TYR A 109 10.64 8.35 1.31
CA TYR A 109 10.55 7.39 0.22
C TYR A 109 9.15 7.39 -0.39
N TRP A 110 9.08 7.37 -1.70
CA TRP A 110 7.85 7.22 -2.47
C TRP A 110 7.62 5.74 -2.72
N ASN A 111 6.43 5.26 -2.42
CA ASN A 111 6.01 3.89 -2.68
C ASN A 111 4.50 3.88 -2.95
N PHE A 112 3.93 2.73 -3.36
CA PHE A 112 2.49 2.58 -3.34
C PHE A 112 2.00 2.29 -1.92
N GLU A 113 0.84 2.81 -1.58
CA GLU A 113 0.15 2.42 -0.37
C GLU A 113 -0.23 0.94 -0.48
N ASN A 114 0.42 0.12 0.33
CA ASN A 114 0.08 -1.29 0.38
C ASN A 114 -0.88 -1.50 1.55
N ASP A 115 -2.15 -1.65 1.24
CA ASP A 115 -3.22 -1.93 2.19
C ASP A 115 -3.56 -3.43 2.26
N PHE A 116 -2.78 -4.27 1.56
CA PHE A 116 -2.98 -5.71 1.49
C PHE A 116 -1.88 -6.49 2.21
N ILE A 117 -2.32 -7.44 3.02
CA ILE A 117 -1.47 -8.51 3.56
C ILE A 117 -2.03 -9.84 3.05
N TYR A 118 -1.15 -10.72 2.64
CA TYR A 118 -1.54 -12.04 2.16
C TYR A 118 -1.26 -13.10 3.23
N THR A 119 -1.93 -14.25 3.13
CA THR A 119 -1.62 -15.41 3.98
C THR A 119 -1.51 -16.66 3.12
N ILE A 120 -0.71 -17.63 3.54
CA ILE A 120 -0.53 -18.90 2.85
C ILE A 120 -0.21 -20.03 3.84
N GLY A 121 -0.73 -21.23 3.57
CA GLY A 121 -0.30 -22.46 4.20
C GLY A 121 0.57 -23.26 3.24
N TYR A 122 1.69 -23.83 3.73
CA TYR A 122 2.58 -24.62 2.86
C TYR A 122 2.23 -26.12 2.83
N GLU A 123 1.23 -26.56 3.56
CA GLU A 123 0.71 -27.92 3.49
C GLU A 123 0.28 -28.26 2.03
N GLY A 124 0.67 -29.43 1.54
CA GLY A 124 0.38 -29.85 0.15
C GLY A 124 1.32 -29.26 -0.91
N HIS A 125 2.14 -28.25 -0.61
CA HIS A 125 3.10 -27.67 -1.58
C HIS A 125 4.46 -28.35 -1.51
N THR A 126 5.13 -28.58 -2.66
CA THR A 126 6.59 -28.71 -2.70
C THR A 126 7.22 -27.33 -2.61
N ILE A 127 8.52 -27.24 -2.27
CA ILE A 127 9.18 -25.93 -2.13
C ILE A 127 9.18 -25.17 -3.46
N GLU A 128 9.34 -25.86 -4.59
CA GLU A 128 9.33 -25.24 -5.92
C GLU A 128 7.96 -24.65 -6.27
N LYS A 129 6.87 -25.42 -6.02
CA LYS A 129 5.49 -24.96 -6.23
C LYS A 129 5.16 -23.77 -5.32
N PHE A 130 5.63 -23.82 -4.07
CA PHE A 130 5.44 -22.75 -3.09
C PHE A 130 6.13 -21.46 -3.54
N ILE A 131 7.43 -21.52 -3.89
CA ILE A 131 8.18 -20.36 -4.38
C ILE A 131 7.57 -19.80 -5.66
N ARG A 132 7.17 -20.67 -6.61
CA ARG A 132 6.48 -20.23 -7.83
C ARG A 132 5.23 -19.43 -7.50
N LYS A 133 4.35 -19.95 -6.62
CA LYS A 133 3.13 -19.26 -6.21
C LYS A 133 3.39 -17.88 -5.60
N LEU A 134 4.44 -17.74 -4.78
CA LEU A 134 4.84 -16.46 -4.22
C LEU A 134 5.30 -15.47 -5.30
N ARG A 135 6.08 -15.95 -6.28
CA ARG A 135 6.56 -15.14 -7.40
C ARG A 135 5.42 -14.68 -8.31
N ASP A 136 4.53 -15.61 -8.69
CA ASP A 136 3.37 -15.32 -9.55
C ASP A 136 2.43 -14.29 -8.88
N SER A 137 2.44 -14.28 -7.54
CA SER A 137 1.72 -13.28 -6.74
C SER A 137 2.54 -12.01 -6.46
N ASN A 138 3.73 -11.85 -7.04
CA ASN A 138 4.64 -10.71 -6.78
C ASN A 138 4.92 -10.46 -5.28
N VAL A 139 4.99 -11.51 -4.47
CA VAL A 139 5.34 -11.41 -3.05
C VAL A 139 6.80 -11.01 -2.90
N GLN A 140 7.07 -10.04 -2.04
CA GLN A 140 8.43 -9.49 -1.81
C GLN A 140 8.98 -9.86 -0.44
N GLN A 141 8.08 -10.23 0.48
CA GLN A 141 8.43 -10.56 1.85
C GLN A 141 7.52 -11.65 2.38
N LEU A 142 8.13 -12.65 3.01
CA LEU A 142 7.44 -13.69 3.76
C LEU A 142 7.72 -13.53 5.24
N ILE A 143 6.66 -13.49 6.04
CA ILE A 143 6.70 -13.54 7.50
C ILE A 143 6.24 -14.92 7.96
N ASP A 144 7.14 -15.66 8.57
CA ASP A 144 6.87 -16.96 9.14
C ASP A 144 6.33 -16.79 10.55
N VAL A 145 5.04 -17.09 10.73
CA VAL A 145 4.33 -16.95 12.03
C VAL A 145 4.22 -18.28 12.78
N ARG A 146 5.08 -19.24 12.50
CA ARG A 146 5.18 -20.47 13.28
C ARG A 146 5.97 -20.22 14.56
N GLU A 147 5.57 -20.78 15.67
CA GLU A 147 6.38 -20.79 16.90
C GLU A 147 7.72 -21.47 16.65
N ILE A 148 7.67 -22.67 16.07
CA ILE A 148 8.86 -23.47 15.73
C ILE A 148 8.96 -23.57 14.21
N ALA A 149 9.97 -22.93 13.62
CA ALA A 149 10.21 -22.93 12.17
C ALA A 149 11.04 -24.16 11.72
N LEU A 150 10.76 -25.33 12.30
CA LEU A 150 11.23 -26.63 11.86
C LEU A 150 10.14 -27.34 11.08
N SER A 151 10.52 -28.10 10.06
CA SER A 151 9.57 -28.87 9.26
C SER A 151 10.18 -30.19 8.82
N ARG A 152 9.41 -31.28 8.93
CA ARG A 152 9.76 -32.56 8.31
C ARG A 152 9.64 -32.52 6.80
N LYS A 153 8.91 -31.55 6.29
CA LYS A 153 8.73 -31.34 4.87
C LYS A 153 9.96 -30.63 4.30
N ASN A 154 10.57 -31.26 3.30
CA ASN A 154 11.80 -30.78 2.69
C ASN A 154 11.62 -29.33 2.17
N GLY A 155 12.59 -28.46 2.45
CA GLY A 155 12.60 -27.07 2.00
C GLY A 155 11.93 -26.08 2.96
N PHE A 156 11.18 -26.52 3.98
CA PHE A 156 10.36 -25.62 4.84
C PHE A 156 10.93 -25.39 6.25
N SER A 157 12.09 -25.91 6.59
CA SER A 157 12.82 -25.51 7.79
C SER A 157 13.46 -24.14 7.59
N LYS A 158 13.52 -23.31 8.66
CA LYS A 158 13.91 -21.90 8.65
C LYS A 158 15.10 -21.57 7.74
N GLY A 159 16.22 -22.26 7.91
CA GLY A 159 17.45 -21.96 7.16
C GLY A 159 17.31 -22.23 5.66
N ILE A 160 16.73 -23.39 5.31
CA ILE A 160 16.53 -23.79 3.90
C ILE A 160 15.51 -22.86 3.24
N LEU A 161 14.36 -22.65 3.88
CA LEU A 161 13.31 -21.76 3.36
C LEU A 161 13.83 -20.33 3.13
N ALA A 162 14.54 -19.76 4.11
CA ALA A 162 15.12 -18.43 4.00
C ALA A 162 16.13 -18.33 2.84
N SER A 163 16.91 -19.38 2.61
CA SER A 163 17.86 -19.44 1.49
C SER A 163 17.14 -19.47 0.14
N GLU A 164 16.11 -20.34 0.00
CA GLU A 164 15.34 -20.45 -1.24
C GLU A 164 14.56 -19.15 -1.56
N LEU A 165 13.98 -18.52 -0.55
CA LEU A 165 13.31 -17.22 -0.71
C LEU A 165 14.29 -16.14 -1.17
N ARG A 166 15.48 -16.06 -0.57
CA ARG A 166 16.53 -15.09 -0.92
C ARG A 166 17.00 -15.26 -2.37
N LYS A 167 17.20 -16.50 -2.85
CA LYS A 167 17.54 -16.78 -4.26
C LYS A 167 16.49 -16.23 -5.23
N ASN A 168 15.26 -16.09 -4.78
CA ASN A 168 14.14 -15.59 -5.55
C ASN A 168 13.77 -14.13 -5.25
N GLY A 169 14.63 -13.37 -4.56
CA GLY A 169 14.43 -11.96 -4.26
C GLY A 169 13.38 -11.68 -3.19
N ILE A 170 12.94 -12.71 -2.44
CA ILE A 170 11.93 -12.59 -1.39
C ILE A 170 12.63 -12.55 -0.03
N THR A 171 12.36 -11.52 0.77
CA THR A 171 12.88 -11.43 2.13
C THR A 171 12.12 -12.35 3.08
N TYR A 172 12.83 -12.91 4.06
CA TYR A 172 12.28 -13.79 5.09
C TYR A 172 12.41 -13.14 6.47
N LYS A 173 11.33 -13.15 7.24
CA LYS A 173 11.30 -12.75 8.65
C LYS A 173 10.57 -13.82 9.44
N HIS A 174 11.12 -14.26 10.58
CA HIS A 174 10.45 -15.17 11.51
C HIS A 174 10.01 -14.38 12.75
N LEU A 175 8.74 -14.51 13.11
CA LEU A 175 8.12 -13.91 14.31
C LEU A 175 7.50 -15.06 15.15
N PRO A 176 8.32 -15.78 15.93
CA PRO A 176 7.89 -16.96 16.68
C PRO A 176 6.83 -16.66 17.75
N GLU A 177 6.80 -15.43 18.27
CA GLU A 177 5.84 -14.97 19.27
C GLU A 177 4.39 -14.98 18.75
N LEU A 178 4.22 -14.88 17.42
CA LEU A 178 2.93 -15.02 16.75
C LEU A 178 2.55 -16.50 16.49
N GLY A 179 3.41 -17.43 16.83
CA GLY A 179 3.10 -18.85 16.71
C GLY A 179 2.10 -19.31 17.77
N SER A 180 1.34 -20.38 17.47
CA SER A 180 0.51 -20.99 18.48
C SER A 180 1.39 -21.64 19.54
N PRO A 181 1.26 -21.27 20.85
CA PRO A 181 2.02 -21.87 21.94
C PRO A 181 1.87 -23.39 21.99
N LYS A 182 2.94 -24.06 22.44
CA LYS A 182 3.03 -25.52 22.45
C LYS A 182 1.89 -26.19 23.21
N ASP A 183 1.52 -25.65 24.36
CA ASP A 183 0.43 -26.14 25.21
C ASP A 183 -0.94 -26.08 24.53
N ILE A 184 -1.28 -24.94 23.93
CA ILE A 184 -2.53 -24.74 23.18
C ILE A 184 -2.58 -25.71 21.99
N ARG A 185 -1.46 -25.87 21.29
CA ARG A 185 -1.36 -26.76 20.13
C ARG A 185 -1.41 -28.24 20.53
N HIS A 186 -0.81 -28.60 21.67
CA HIS A 186 -0.86 -29.95 22.20
C HIS A 186 -2.29 -30.36 22.58
N GLN A 187 -3.03 -29.48 23.23
CA GLN A 187 -4.44 -29.70 23.56
C GLN A 187 -5.30 -29.91 22.29
N LEU A 188 -5.10 -29.08 21.25
CA LEU A 188 -5.81 -29.27 19.97
C LEU A 188 -5.56 -30.66 19.38
N HIS A 189 -4.36 -31.20 19.49
CA HIS A 189 -4.04 -32.54 18.98
C HIS A 189 -4.67 -33.68 19.78
N GLN A 190 -5.13 -33.41 21.02
CA GLN A 190 -5.79 -34.41 21.85
C GLN A 190 -7.29 -34.52 21.55
N ASP A 191 -7.97 -33.42 21.30
CA ASP A 191 -9.43 -33.39 21.21
C ASP A 191 -10.00 -32.76 19.93
N TRP A 192 -9.15 -32.14 19.11
CA TRP A 192 -9.53 -31.45 17.86
C TRP A 192 -10.58 -30.35 18.06
N ASP A 193 -10.66 -29.76 19.26
CA ASP A 193 -11.54 -28.65 19.57
C ASP A 193 -10.95 -27.32 19.07
N TYR A 194 -11.28 -26.97 17.84
CA TYR A 194 -10.88 -25.69 17.23
C TYR A 194 -11.52 -24.48 17.91
N GLY A 195 -12.72 -24.64 18.52
CA GLY A 195 -13.38 -23.54 19.20
C GLY A 195 -12.57 -23.10 20.42
N ARG A 196 -12.14 -24.07 21.25
CA ARG A 196 -11.24 -23.81 22.38
C ARG A 196 -9.89 -23.30 21.90
N PHE A 197 -9.28 -23.93 20.90
CA PHE A 197 -8.00 -23.53 20.33
C PHE A 197 -7.99 -22.04 19.94
N PHE A 198 -8.97 -21.59 19.17
CA PHE A 198 -9.03 -20.19 18.74
C PHE A 198 -9.29 -19.23 19.91
N LYS A 199 -10.09 -19.63 20.90
CA LYS A 199 -10.35 -18.84 22.09
C LYS A 199 -9.07 -18.63 22.92
N GLU A 200 -8.29 -19.69 23.13
CA GLU A 200 -7.02 -19.60 23.86
C GLU A 200 -5.95 -18.84 23.06
N TYR A 201 -5.85 -19.08 21.76
CA TYR A 201 -4.92 -18.33 20.91
C TYR A 201 -5.32 -16.84 20.82
N GLN A 202 -6.62 -16.51 20.86
CA GLN A 202 -7.09 -15.13 20.90
C GLN A 202 -6.67 -14.42 22.19
N LYS A 203 -6.59 -15.10 23.32
CA LYS A 203 -6.01 -14.54 24.54
C LYS A 203 -4.51 -14.27 24.34
N HIS A 204 -3.78 -15.25 23.86
CA HIS A 204 -2.34 -15.15 23.61
C HIS A 204 -1.98 -13.97 22.68
N ILE A 205 -2.72 -13.75 21.58
CA ILE A 205 -2.40 -12.66 20.65
C ILE A 205 -2.58 -11.27 21.27
N HIS A 206 -3.40 -11.15 22.34
CA HIS A 206 -3.62 -9.88 23.03
C HIS A 206 -2.59 -9.60 24.13
N ASP A 207 -1.64 -10.49 24.38
CA ASP A 207 -0.51 -10.19 25.23
C ASP A 207 0.32 -9.06 24.60
N GLU A 208 0.82 -8.14 25.41
CA GLU A 208 1.45 -6.91 24.96
C GLU A 208 2.67 -7.18 24.06
N ASP A 209 3.51 -8.14 24.45
CA ASP A 209 4.70 -8.53 23.68
C ASP A 209 4.32 -9.15 22.33
N VAL A 210 3.22 -9.91 22.27
CA VAL A 210 2.73 -10.50 21.00
C VAL A 210 2.14 -9.43 20.11
N MET A 211 1.41 -8.46 20.68
CA MET A 211 0.83 -7.33 19.95
C MET A 211 1.86 -6.42 19.30
N GLN A 212 3.06 -6.30 19.87
CA GLN A 212 4.17 -5.58 19.24
C GLN A 212 4.56 -6.22 17.90
N ASN A 213 4.50 -7.56 17.79
CA ASN A 213 4.78 -8.28 16.55
C ASN A 213 3.73 -8.01 15.46
N ILE A 214 2.48 -7.73 15.81
CA ILE A 214 1.46 -7.24 14.85
C ILE A 214 1.89 -5.89 14.28
N SER A 215 2.36 -4.96 15.11
CA SER A 215 2.87 -3.66 14.65
C SER A 215 4.14 -3.79 13.77
N ILE A 216 4.97 -4.79 14.03
CA ILE A 216 6.10 -5.14 13.15
C ILE A 216 5.59 -5.61 11.78
N ILE A 217 4.57 -6.47 11.71
CA ILE A 217 3.94 -6.88 10.45
C ILE A 217 3.46 -5.65 9.67
N GLU A 218 2.72 -4.75 10.32
CA GLU A 218 2.21 -3.54 9.69
C GLU A 218 3.32 -2.65 9.12
N GLY A 219 4.37 -2.40 9.92
CA GLY A 219 5.51 -1.60 9.48
C GLY A 219 6.26 -2.21 8.29
N LEU A 220 6.32 -3.52 8.22
CA LEU A 220 6.92 -4.26 7.11
C LEU A 220 5.99 -4.27 5.88
N ALA A 221 4.69 -4.50 6.08
CA ALA A 221 3.69 -4.58 5.01
C ALA A 221 3.48 -3.23 4.30
N LYS A 222 3.59 -2.11 5.00
CA LYS A 222 3.57 -0.78 4.38
C LYS A 222 4.64 -0.58 3.30
N ARG A 223 5.72 -1.34 3.38
CA ARG A 223 6.91 -1.16 2.50
C ARG A 223 7.00 -2.21 1.41
N ARG A 224 6.40 -3.38 1.60
CA ARG A 224 6.58 -4.55 0.71
C ARG A 224 5.32 -5.39 0.66
N LYS A 225 5.06 -5.98 -0.49
CA LYS A 225 3.99 -6.97 -0.62
C LYS A 225 4.30 -8.19 0.24
N THR A 226 3.59 -8.27 1.36
CA THR A 226 3.88 -9.16 2.49
C THR A 226 2.90 -10.32 2.55
N ILE A 227 3.42 -11.52 2.83
CA ILE A 227 2.61 -12.72 3.08
C ILE A 227 2.97 -13.34 4.43
N LEU A 228 1.96 -13.73 5.20
CA LEU A 228 2.11 -14.50 6.44
C LEU A 228 2.04 -15.99 6.10
N MET A 229 2.97 -16.78 6.61
CA MET A 229 3.05 -18.21 6.35
C MET A 229 2.90 -19.04 7.63
N CYS A 230 2.04 -20.05 7.56
CA CYS A 230 1.99 -21.14 8.53
C CYS A 230 1.94 -22.50 7.82
N PHE A 231 1.75 -23.60 8.56
CA PHE A 231 1.69 -24.95 7.99
C PHE A 231 0.35 -25.19 7.27
N GLU A 232 -0.76 -25.07 7.95
CA GLU A 232 -2.09 -25.54 7.53
C GLU A 232 -2.53 -24.90 6.21
N LYS A 233 -2.97 -25.73 5.25
CA LYS A 233 -3.56 -25.28 4.00
C LYS A 233 -4.88 -24.56 4.25
N ASP A 234 -5.72 -25.15 5.10
CA ASP A 234 -6.99 -24.55 5.45
C ASP A 234 -6.81 -23.36 6.39
N PHE A 235 -7.03 -22.17 5.85
CA PHE A 235 -6.94 -20.91 6.59
C PHE A 235 -7.82 -20.90 7.85
N LYS A 236 -9.03 -21.50 7.78
CA LYS A 236 -10.00 -21.53 8.89
C LYS A 236 -9.58 -22.44 10.04
N LYS A 237 -8.63 -23.31 9.82
CA LYS A 237 -8.06 -24.23 10.84
C LYS A 237 -6.71 -23.78 11.37
N CYS A 238 -6.27 -22.58 11.05
CA CYS A 238 -4.95 -22.07 11.38
C CYS A 238 -5.01 -20.80 12.21
N HIS A 239 -4.13 -20.68 13.20
CA HIS A 239 -4.02 -19.49 14.05
C HIS A 239 -3.77 -18.20 13.24
N ARG A 240 -3.21 -18.27 12.02
CA ARG A 240 -3.06 -17.10 11.15
C ARG A 240 -4.39 -16.43 10.78
N SER A 241 -5.53 -17.13 10.94
CA SER A 241 -6.85 -16.52 10.77
C SER A 241 -7.13 -15.45 11.82
N ILE A 242 -6.74 -15.69 13.07
CA ILE A 242 -6.87 -14.72 14.17
C ILE A 242 -5.91 -13.54 13.96
N ILE A 243 -4.68 -13.78 13.52
CA ILE A 243 -3.75 -12.71 13.13
C ILE A 243 -4.37 -11.85 12.02
N ALA A 244 -4.96 -12.48 11.02
CA ALA A 244 -5.62 -11.78 9.92
C ALA A 244 -6.83 -10.95 10.37
N GLU A 245 -7.63 -11.45 11.30
CA GLU A 245 -8.74 -10.69 11.88
C GLU A 245 -8.26 -9.47 12.67
N GLU A 246 -7.16 -9.61 13.42
CA GLU A 246 -6.55 -8.47 14.11
C GLU A 246 -6.04 -7.41 13.13
N LEU A 247 -5.35 -7.83 12.07
CA LEU A 247 -4.90 -6.92 11.02
C LEU A 247 -6.08 -6.24 10.31
N LYS A 248 -7.18 -6.95 10.05
CA LYS A 248 -8.41 -6.36 9.47
C LYS A 248 -9.02 -5.31 10.40
N ARG A 249 -9.06 -5.56 11.72
CA ARG A 249 -9.52 -4.56 12.71
C ARG A 249 -8.69 -3.28 12.68
N ARG A 250 -7.41 -3.40 12.32
CA ARG A 250 -6.48 -2.26 12.14
C ARG A 250 -6.52 -1.63 10.75
N GLY A 251 -7.47 -2.03 9.89
CA GLY A 251 -7.71 -1.43 8.58
C GLY A 251 -7.02 -2.11 7.39
N TRP A 252 -6.31 -3.22 7.61
CA TRP A 252 -5.67 -3.96 6.52
C TRP A 252 -6.67 -4.86 5.77
N LYS A 253 -6.52 -4.95 4.47
CA LYS A 253 -7.19 -5.97 3.66
C LYS A 253 -6.35 -7.25 3.69
N VAL A 254 -6.93 -8.36 4.09
CA VAL A 254 -6.20 -9.64 4.18
C VAL A 254 -6.80 -10.68 3.24
N ASN A 255 -5.96 -11.20 2.34
CA ASN A 255 -6.32 -12.21 1.35
C ASN A 255 -5.53 -13.50 1.57
N ASN A 256 -6.22 -14.65 1.47
CA ASN A 256 -5.57 -15.96 1.53
C ASN A 256 -5.25 -16.44 0.10
N LEU A 257 -4.00 -16.87 -0.14
CA LEU A 257 -3.53 -17.44 -1.40
C LEU A 257 -3.71 -18.95 -1.45
#